data_20a9783ad46f1e1e179dfb055a2dabef
#
_entry.id   20a9783ad46f1e1e179dfb055a2dabef
#
_cell.length_a   1.000
_cell.length_b   1.000
_cell.length_c   1.000
_cell.angle_alpha   90.00
_cell.angle_beta   90.00
_cell.angle_gamma   90.00
#
_symmetry.space_group_name_H-M   'P 1'
#
loop_
_entity.id
_entity.type
_entity.pdbx_description
1 polymer ?
#
loop_
_entity_poly.entity_id
_entity_poly.type
_entity_poly.pdbx_seq_one_letter_code
_entity_poly.pdbx_strand_id
1 'polypeptide(L)'
;EKDYTVEQFSSLKIPVTITAKDGFSEDRYEYLWYIWRVNNAADPDTLSFKKDLDIEVESVTGEYSMRYIVTDKETGVFYSTRTDLTIVNSYSKGLMALSEVEGNANVTFINVVNTVTEDAYEKVNGEIAGRSPRGIFYTGEGEFTKGLVVISTGDGSKAIEPTDFSYMMDFSEMFYFAPDPCVMECLCKNMYGFDEYVIINGRVYNRYLSFVEDMFVKYDPQVKGDYE
;
A
#
# COMPACT_ATOMS: atom_id res chain seq x y z
N GLU A 1 -26.09 -1.77 -3.49
CA GLU A 1 -24.80 -1.61 -4.20
C GLU A 1 -23.77 -2.39 -3.40
N LYS A 2 -22.95 -3.16 -4.09
CA LYS A 2 -21.93 -3.99 -3.43
C LYS A 2 -20.58 -3.46 -3.88
N ASP A 3 -19.82 -2.88 -2.94
CA ASP A 3 -18.46 -2.44 -3.21
C ASP A 3 -17.52 -3.65 -3.29
N TYR A 4 -16.53 -3.55 -4.14
CA TYR A 4 -15.53 -4.59 -4.35
C TYR A 4 -14.15 -4.11 -3.92
N THR A 5 -13.43 -5.00 -3.25
CA THR A 5 -12.00 -4.84 -2.98
C THR A 5 -11.28 -6.04 -3.56
N VAL A 6 -10.24 -5.79 -4.33
CA VAL A 6 -9.49 -6.83 -5.05
C VAL A 6 -8.00 -6.51 -5.01
N GLU A 7 -7.17 -7.54 -4.94
CA GLU A 7 -5.73 -7.38 -5.06
C GLU A 7 -5.31 -7.23 -6.54
N GLN A 8 -4.35 -6.36 -6.81
CA GLN A 8 -3.72 -6.27 -8.13
C GLN A 8 -3.13 -7.63 -8.51
N PHE A 9 -3.22 -7.99 -9.77
CA PHE A 9 -2.83 -9.29 -10.34
C PHE A 9 -3.60 -10.50 -9.78
N SER A 10 -4.75 -10.26 -9.15
CA SER A 10 -5.66 -11.33 -8.74
C SER A 10 -6.93 -11.36 -9.60
N SER A 11 -7.69 -12.46 -9.49
CA SER A 11 -8.91 -12.65 -10.27
C SER A 11 -10.09 -11.89 -9.66
N LEU A 12 -10.78 -11.10 -10.48
CA LEU A 12 -12.05 -10.47 -10.14
C LEU A 12 -13.18 -11.14 -10.95
N LYS A 13 -14.13 -11.77 -10.24
CA LYS A 13 -15.28 -12.46 -10.85
C LYS A 13 -16.59 -11.86 -10.36
N ILE A 14 -17.38 -11.33 -11.28
CA ILE A 14 -18.69 -10.75 -11.00
C ILE A 14 -19.72 -11.38 -11.93
N PRO A 15 -20.49 -12.37 -11.48
CA PRO A 15 -21.58 -12.95 -12.26
C PRO A 15 -22.75 -11.98 -12.33
N VAL A 16 -23.39 -11.87 -13.50
CA VAL A 16 -24.52 -10.98 -13.74
C VAL A 16 -25.76 -11.77 -14.15
N THR A 17 -26.85 -11.50 -13.44
CA THR A 17 -28.18 -12.01 -13.83
C THR A 17 -28.98 -10.89 -14.46
N ILE A 18 -29.41 -11.11 -15.72
CA ILE A 18 -30.26 -10.18 -16.45
C ILE A 18 -31.66 -10.81 -16.59
N THR A 19 -32.68 -10.03 -16.20
CA THR A 19 -34.07 -10.43 -16.38
C THR A 19 -34.71 -9.49 -17.41
N ALA A 20 -35.20 -10.05 -18.51
CA ALA A 20 -35.93 -9.33 -19.55
C ALA A 20 -37.41 -9.77 -19.57
N LYS A 21 -38.30 -8.81 -19.75
CA LYS A 21 -39.77 -9.05 -19.72
C LYS A 21 -40.25 -10.04 -20.79
N ASP A 22 -39.59 -10.01 -21.96
CA ASP A 22 -39.95 -10.84 -23.14
C ASP A 22 -38.99 -12.04 -23.32
N GLY A 23 -38.27 -12.41 -22.26
CA GLY A 23 -37.20 -13.43 -22.26
C GLY A 23 -35.85 -12.86 -22.59
N PHE A 24 -34.82 -13.45 -22.01
CA PHE A 24 -33.42 -13.05 -22.19
C PHE A 24 -32.77 -13.91 -23.26
N SER A 25 -32.15 -13.26 -24.26
CA SER A 25 -31.26 -13.89 -25.24
C SER A 25 -29.95 -13.12 -25.27
N GLU A 26 -28.84 -13.83 -24.97
CA GLU A 26 -27.52 -13.21 -24.84
C GLU A 26 -27.08 -12.50 -26.15
N ASP A 27 -27.39 -13.08 -27.29
CA ASP A 27 -27.04 -12.53 -28.62
C ASP A 27 -27.66 -11.17 -28.93
N ARG A 28 -28.76 -10.83 -28.25
CA ARG A 28 -29.46 -9.55 -28.41
C ARG A 28 -28.76 -8.39 -27.77
N TYR A 29 -27.89 -8.64 -26.75
CA TYR A 29 -27.30 -7.61 -25.94
C TYR A 29 -25.81 -7.46 -26.18
N GLU A 30 -25.32 -6.24 -25.99
CA GLU A 30 -23.89 -5.90 -25.87
C GLU A 30 -23.59 -5.49 -24.45
N TYR A 31 -22.38 -5.79 -24.01
CA TYR A 31 -21.93 -5.56 -22.65
C TYR A 31 -20.67 -4.75 -22.66
N LEU A 32 -20.51 -3.89 -21.65
CA LEU A 32 -19.29 -3.13 -21.44
C LEU A 32 -19.04 -2.95 -19.96
N TRP A 33 -17.88 -3.37 -19.52
CA TRP A 33 -17.33 -3.10 -18.21
C TRP A 33 -16.18 -2.13 -18.35
N TYR A 34 -16.18 -1.03 -17.57
CA TYR A 34 -15.07 -0.12 -17.51
C TYR A 34 -14.93 0.51 -16.14
N ILE A 35 -13.72 0.98 -15.84
CA ILE A 35 -13.38 1.68 -14.59
C ILE A 35 -12.76 3.03 -14.92
N TRP A 36 -12.82 3.92 -13.96
CA TRP A 36 -12.06 5.18 -13.94
C TRP A 36 -11.65 5.51 -12.52
N ARG A 37 -10.54 6.17 -12.34
CA ARG A 37 -10.10 6.66 -11.03
C ARG A 37 -11.09 7.69 -10.50
N VAL A 38 -11.40 7.63 -9.20
CA VAL A 38 -12.35 8.55 -8.56
C VAL A 38 -11.96 10.00 -8.81
N ASN A 39 -10.67 10.31 -8.83
CA ASN A 39 -10.14 11.67 -9.04
C ASN A 39 -9.79 12.00 -10.50
N ASN A 40 -9.98 11.09 -11.45
CA ASN A 40 -9.70 11.29 -12.87
C ASN A 40 -10.69 10.50 -13.75
N ALA A 41 -11.85 11.08 -14.02
CA ALA A 41 -12.87 10.46 -14.87
C ALA A 41 -12.60 10.61 -16.38
N ALA A 42 -11.55 11.32 -16.78
CA ALA A 42 -11.27 11.61 -18.18
C ALA A 42 -10.63 10.44 -18.94
N ASP A 43 -10.10 9.45 -18.22
CA ASP A 43 -9.37 8.33 -18.79
C ASP A 43 -9.95 6.99 -18.27
N PRO A 44 -11.07 6.53 -18.83
CA PRO A 44 -11.67 5.26 -18.45
C PRO A 44 -10.89 4.08 -19.05
N ASP A 45 -10.67 3.06 -18.25
CA ASP A 45 -10.06 1.81 -18.66
C ASP A 45 -11.11 0.72 -18.86
N THR A 46 -11.12 0.06 -20.03
CA THR A 46 -12.09 -0.97 -20.37
C THR A 46 -11.64 -2.32 -19.85
N LEU A 47 -12.47 -2.96 -19.01
CA LEU A 47 -12.18 -4.25 -18.42
C LEU A 47 -12.66 -5.43 -19.27
N SER A 48 -13.89 -5.37 -19.82
CA SER A 48 -14.49 -6.51 -20.53
C SER A 48 -15.68 -6.10 -21.39
N PHE A 49 -15.93 -6.89 -22.44
CA PHE A 49 -17.16 -6.86 -23.27
C PHE A 49 -18.04 -8.09 -23.05
N LYS A 50 -17.80 -8.87 -22.00
CA LYS A 50 -18.60 -10.05 -21.67
C LYS A 50 -19.72 -9.71 -20.68
N LYS A 51 -20.77 -10.53 -20.66
CA LYS A 51 -21.88 -10.39 -19.71
C LYS A 51 -21.38 -10.45 -18.26
N ASP A 52 -20.64 -11.50 -17.94
CA ASP A 52 -20.03 -11.69 -16.63
C ASP A 52 -18.59 -11.15 -16.67
N LEU A 53 -18.17 -10.49 -15.60
CA LEU A 53 -16.77 -10.10 -15.45
C LEU A 53 -15.98 -11.29 -14.89
N ASP A 54 -14.94 -11.69 -15.60
CA ASP A 54 -13.94 -12.67 -15.15
C ASP A 54 -12.59 -12.25 -15.77
N ILE A 55 -11.80 -11.55 -14.97
CA ILE A 55 -10.54 -10.93 -15.42
C ILE A 55 -9.46 -11.09 -14.34
N GLU A 56 -8.21 -10.99 -14.74
CA GLU A 56 -7.10 -10.63 -13.88
C GLU A 56 -7.00 -9.09 -13.81
N VAL A 57 -6.87 -8.53 -12.62
CA VAL A 57 -6.85 -7.08 -12.41
C VAL A 57 -5.44 -6.54 -12.58
N GLU A 58 -5.14 -5.96 -13.73
CA GLU A 58 -3.83 -5.37 -14.04
C GLU A 58 -3.72 -3.89 -13.69
N SER A 59 -4.86 -3.21 -13.49
CA SER A 59 -4.88 -1.78 -13.18
C SER A 59 -4.16 -1.48 -11.87
N VAL A 60 -3.51 -0.31 -11.81
CA VAL A 60 -2.71 0.09 -10.64
C VAL A 60 -3.59 0.30 -9.40
N THR A 61 -3.00 0.14 -8.23
CA THR A 61 -3.70 0.31 -6.95
C THR A 61 -4.37 1.67 -6.82
N GLY A 62 -5.52 1.71 -6.16
CA GLY A 62 -6.29 2.94 -5.97
C GLY A 62 -7.80 2.71 -5.87
N GLU A 63 -8.51 3.83 -5.75
CA GLU A 63 -9.97 3.86 -5.71
C GLU A 63 -10.52 4.16 -7.09
N TYR A 64 -11.45 3.33 -7.54
CA TYR A 64 -12.08 3.39 -8.83
C TYR A 64 -13.59 3.36 -8.70
N SER A 65 -14.26 4.01 -9.64
CA SER A 65 -15.67 3.72 -9.94
C SER A 65 -15.74 2.77 -11.12
N MET A 66 -16.47 1.70 -10.97
CA MET A 66 -16.72 0.71 -12.01
C MET A 66 -18.13 0.85 -12.55
N ARG A 67 -18.29 0.79 -13.87
CA ARG A 67 -19.59 0.81 -14.51
C ARG A 67 -19.77 -0.40 -15.40
N TYR A 68 -20.94 -0.99 -15.31
CA TYR A 68 -21.43 -2.00 -16.21
C TYR A 68 -22.57 -1.43 -17.07
N ILE A 69 -22.50 -1.64 -18.38
CA ILE A 69 -23.52 -1.23 -19.34
C ILE A 69 -24.01 -2.44 -20.12
N VAL A 70 -25.31 -2.53 -20.28
CA VAL A 70 -25.99 -3.50 -21.15
C VAL A 70 -26.76 -2.72 -22.18
N THR A 71 -26.49 -2.93 -23.48
CA THR A 71 -27.15 -2.26 -24.60
C THR A 71 -27.97 -3.27 -25.42
N ASP A 72 -29.24 -3.01 -25.61
CA ASP A 72 -30.08 -3.77 -26.52
C ASP A 72 -29.77 -3.36 -27.98
N LYS A 73 -29.24 -4.29 -28.77
CA LYS A 73 -28.85 -4.05 -30.17
C LYS A 73 -30.00 -3.68 -31.10
N GLU A 74 -31.21 -4.16 -30.78
CA GLU A 74 -32.40 -3.90 -31.64
C GLU A 74 -32.95 -2.50 -31.39
N THR A 75 -32.95 -2.04 -30.17
CA THR A 75 -33.58 -0.78 -29.78
C THR A 75 -32.59 0.35 -29.51
N GLY A 76 -31.29 0.03 -29.27
CA GLY A 76 -30.29 0.98 -28.87
C GLY A 76 -30.44 1.46 -27.41
N VAL A 77 -31.40 0.92 -26.67
CA VAL A 77 -31.63 1.29 -25.26
C VAL A 77 -30.53 0.65 -24.40
N PHE A 78 -29.96 1.41 -23.52
CA PHE A 78 -28.95 0.90 -22.58
C PHE A 78 -29.39 1.06 -21.13
N TYR A 79 -28.91 0.14 -20.30
CA TYR A 79 -29.05 0.15 -18.86
C TYR A 79 -27.64 0.15 -18.25
N SER A 80 -27.46 0.87 -17.17
CA SER A 80 -26.15 0.87 -16.51
C SER A 80 -26.28 0.78 -15.00
N THR A 81 -25.30 0.15 -14.38
CA THR A 81 -25.09 0.18 -12.92
C THR A 81 -23.68 0.66 -12.61
N ARG A 82 -23.53 1.30 -11.46
CA ARG A 82 -22.24 1.78 -10.95
C ARG A 82 -21.98 1.16 -9.59
N THR A 83 -20.74 0.84 -9.34
CA THR A 83 -20.24 0.34 -8.04
C THR A 83 -18.82 0.85 -7.80
N ASP A 84 -18.38 0.85 -6.56
CA ASP A 84 -17.01 1.23 -6.23
C ASP A 84 -16.10 -0.01 -6.23
N LEU A 85 -14.88 0.18 -6.73
CA LEU A 85 -13.83 -0.83 -6.81
C LEU A 85 -12.56 -0.27 -6.18
N THR A 86 -12.07 -0.93 -5.14
CA THR A 86 -10.76 -0.62 -4.55
C THR A 86 -9.76 -1.68 -4.97
N ILE A 87 -8.73 -1.29 -5.71
CA ILE A 87 -7.62 -2.15 -6.09
C ILE A 87 -6.50 -1.91 -5.07
N VAL A 88 -6.12 -2.97 -4.36
CA VAL A 88 -5.06 -2.94 -3.36
C VAL A 88 -3.90 -3.81 -3.84
N ASN A 89 -2.68 -3.49 -3.43
CA ASN A 89 -1.60 -4.46 -3.57
C ASN A 89 -1.62 -5.41 -2.36
N SER A 90 -0.87 -6.50 -2.46
CA SER A 90 -0.81 -7.50 -1.38
C SER A 90 -0.34 -6.92 -0.04
N TYR A 91 0.32 -5.76 -0.06
CA TYR A 91 0.94 -5.12 1.10
C TYR A 91 0.28 -3.80 1.53
N SER A 92 -0.78 -3.33 0.86
CA SER A 92 -1.32 -1.99 1.10
C SER A 92 -2.05 -1.81 2.43
N LYS A 93 -2.63 -2.88 2.98
CA LYS A 93 -3.34 -2.86 4.27
C LYS A 93 -3.15 -4.18 4.99
N GLY A 94 -2.68 -4.14 6.23
CA GLY A 94 -2.49 -5.35 7.01
C GLY A 94 -1.63 -5.14 8.25
N LEU A 95 -1.17 -6.24 8.80
CA LEU A 95 -0.28 -6.30 9.95
C LEU A 95 1.09 -6.80 9.50
N MET A 96 2.13 -6.07 9.88
CA MET A 96 3.52 -6.53 9.78
C MET A 96 3.98 -7.11 11.11
N ALA A 97 4.65 -8.24 11.04
CA ALA A 97 5.33 -8.85 12.17
C ALA A 97 6.81 -9.07 11.84
N LEU A 98 7.68 -8.71 12.77
CA LEU A 98 9.11 -8.99 12.70
C LEU A 98 9.44 -10.14 13.65
N SER A 99 10.10 -11.16 13.14
CA SER A 99 10.56 -12.31 13.91
C SER A 99 12.01 -12.62 13.60
N GLU A 100 12.62 -13.48 14.40
CA GLU A 100 13.96 -14.01 14.14
C GLU A 100 13.87 -15.45 13.69
N VAL A 101 14.47 -15.76 12.55
CA VAL A 101 14.62 -17.12 12.04
C VAL A 101 16.10 -17.35 11.73
N GLU A 102 16.74 -18.26 12.43
CA GLU A 102 18.17 -18.57 12.28
C GLU A 102 19.10 -17.34 12.36
N GLY A 103 18.75 -16.39 13.24
CA GLY A 103 19.49 -15.14 13.41
C GLY A 103 19.14 -14.04 12.40
N ASN A 104 18.35 -14.33 11.38
CA ASN A 104 17.93 -13.39 10.37
C ASN A 104 16.60 -12.71 10.75
N ALA A 105 16.44 -11.47 10.33
CA ALA A 105 15.20 -10.74 10.45
C ALA A 105 14.21 -11.21 9.39
N ASN A 106 13.12 -11.84 9.82
CA ASN A 106 12.01 -12.28 8.98
C ASN A 106 10.83 -11.32 9.11
N VAL A 107 10.40 -10.76 8.01
CA VAL A 107 9.22 -9.88 7.94
C VAL A 107 8.04 -10.66 7.39
N THR A 108 7.05 -10.90 8.24
CA THR A 108 5.78 -11.52 7.84
C THR A 108 4.71 -10.44 7.69
N PHE A 109 3.96 -10.49 6.62
CA PHE A 109 2.81 -9.64 6.40
C PHE A 109 1.50 -10.43 6.36
N ILE A 110 0.48 -9.94 7.04
CA ILE A 110 -0.86 -10.50 7.06
C ILE A 110 -1.82 -9.44 6.52
N ASN A 111 -2.36 -9.66 5.34
CA ASN A 111 -3.27 -8.70 4.72
C ASN A 111 -4.68 -8.73 5.35
N VAL A 112 -5.54 -7.80 4.95
CA VAL A 112 -6.91 -7.64 5.48
C VAL A 112 -7.84 -8.84 5.22
N VAL A 113 -7.48 -9.73 4.30
CA VAL A 113 -8.22 -10.97 4.01
C VAL A 113 -7.56 -12.21 4.64
N ASN A 114 -6.63 -11.97 5.58
CA ASN A 114 -5.88 -13.00 6.32
C ASN A 114 -4.94 -13.87 5.47
N THR A 115 -4.50 -13.39 4.31
CA THR A 115 -3.40 -14.03 3.58
C THR A 115 -2.09 -13.71 4.28
N VAL A 116 -1.32 -14.73 4.60
CA VAL A 116 -0.02 -14.61 5.26
C VAL A 116 1.07 -14.70 4.20
N THR A 117 1.92 -13.69 4.14
CA THR A 117 3.15 -13.68 3.34
C THR A 117 4.35 -13.69 4.27
N GLU A 118 4.97 -14.84 4.41
CA GLU A 118 6.26 -14.98 5.11
C GLU A 118 7.38 -14.42 4.24
N ASP A 119 8.48 -13.99 4.85
CA ASP A 119 9.65 -13.44 4.15
C ASP A 119 9.30 -12.30 3.18
N ALA A 120 8.34 -11.48 3.55
CA ALA A 120 7.78 -10.47 2.66
C ALA A 120 8.84 -9.48 2.12
N TYR A 121 9.79 -9.08 2.98
CA TYR A 121 10.90 -8.22 2.55
C TYR A 121 11.83 -8.94 1.56
N GLU A 122 12.25 -10.18 1.88
CA GLU A 122 13.17 -10.95 1.05
C GLU A 122 12.56 -11.29 -0.32
N LYS A 123 11.26 -11.61 -0.36
CA LYS A 123 10.54 -11.88 -1.61
C LYS A 123 10.52 -10.69 -2.57
N VAL A 124 10.43 -9.48 -2.03
CA VAL A 124 10.40 -8.25 -2.84
C VAL A 124 11.79 -7.83 -3.25
N ASN A 125 12.78 -7.92 -2.33
CA ASN A 125 14.10 -7.29 -2.53
C ASN A 125 15.20 -8.29 -2.93
N GLY A 126 14.93 -9.61 -2.83
CA GLY A 126 15.89 -10.66 -3.17
C GLY A 126 17.02 -10.82 -2.13
N GLU A 127 16.93 -10.17 -0.97
CA GLU A 127 17.91 -10.23 0.12
C GLU A 127 17.20 -10.19 1.48
N ILE A 128 17.86 -10.65 2.54
CA ILE A 128 17.36 -10.54 3.91
C ILE A 128 17.34 -9.08 4.38
N ALA A 129 16.42 -8.74 5.28
CA ALA A 129 16.36 -7.40 5.87
C ALA A 129 17.56 -7.07 6.74
N GLY A 130 18.23 -8.07 7.30
CA GLY A 130 19.40 -7.98 8.16
C GLY A 130 19.39 -9.07 9.23
N ARG A 131 20.27 -8.98 10.22
CA ARG A 131 20.42 -9.95 11.32
C ARG A 131 20.07 -9.32 12.66
N SER A 132 19.72 -10.17 13.62
CA SER A 132 19.38 -9.74 14.99
C SER A 132 18.29 -8.66 14.96
N PRO A 133 17.03 -9.01 14.62
CA PRO A 133 15.92 -8.07 14.49
C PRO A 133 15.70 -7.28 15.77
N ARG A 134 15.42 -5.99 15.65
CA ARG A 134 15.19 -5.05 16.77
C ARG A 134 13.79 -4.50 16.80
N GLY A 135 13.23 -4.13 15.65
CA GLY A 135 11.89 -3.60 15.56
C GLY A 135 11.45 -3.22 14.16
N ILE A 136 10.15 -3.05 14.00
CA ILE A 136 9.53 -2.42 12.85
C ILE A 136 8.84 -1.16 13.31
N PHE A 137 9.05 -0.07 12.58
CA PHE A 137 8.51 1.24 12.90
C PHE A 137 7.85 1.84 11.67
N TYR A 138 6.78 2.59 11.87
CA TYR A 138 6.13 3.34 10.81
C TYR A 138 6.21 4.84 11.11
N THR A 139 6.89 5.59 10.25
CA THR A 139 7.03 7.04 10.42
C THR A 139 5.71 7.78 10.26
N GLY A 140 4.73 7.15 9.63
CA GLY A 140 3.41 7.70 9.38
C GLY A 140 3.40 8.73 8.25
N GLU A 141 2.23 8.88 7.63
CA GLU A 141 2.00 9.90 6.63
C GLU A 141 1.68 11.24 7.30
N GLY A 142 2.17 12.33 6.74
CA GLY A 142 1.75 13.69 7.01
C GLY A 142 1.22 14.32 5.74
N GLU A 143 0.63 15.51 5.83
CA GLU A 143 0.09 16.22 4.66
C GLU A 143 1.16 16.43 3.57
N PHE A 144 2.44 16.51 3.96
CA PHE A 144 3.57 16.78 3.08
C PHE A 144 4.72 15.77 3.22
N THR A 145 4.54 14.69 3.99
CA THR A 145 5.57 13.68 4.21
C THR A 145 5.04 12.30 3.89
N LYS A 146 5.79 11.57 3.07
CA LYS A 146 5.51 10.16 2.80
C LYS A 146 5.88 9.33 4.04
N GLY A 147 4.96 8.46 4.46
CA GLY A 147 5.24 7.47 5.48
C GLY A 147 6.25 6.44 4.98
N LEU A 148 7.13 5.98 5.87
CA LEU A 148 8.10 4.92 5.62
C LEU A 148 7.94 3.83 6.65
N VAL A 149 8.13 2.59 6.25
CA VAL A 149 8.35 1.50 7.19
C VAL A 149 9.86 1.35 7.40
N VAL A 150 10.28 1.31 8.65
CA VAL A 150 11.69 1.13 9.02
C VAL A 150 11.84 -0.23 9.68
N ILE A 151 12.65 -1.10 9.07
CA ILE A 151 13.05 -2.38 9.65
C ILE A 151 14.40 -2.18 10.32
N SER A 152 14.45 -2.33 11.64
CA SER A 152 15.67 -2.21 12.42
C SER A 152 16.24 -3.57 12.77
N THR A 153 17.52 -3.75 12.53
CA THR A 153 18.27 -4.96 12.80
C THR A 153 19.62 -4.63 13.47
N GLY A 154 20.33 -5.63 13.96
CA GLY A 154 21.67 -5.43 14.50
C GLY A 154 22.69 -4.92 13.48
N ASP A 155 22.44 -5.13 12.19
CA ASP A 155 23.30 -4.68 11.09
C ASP A 155 22.99 -3.21 10.68
N GLY A 156 21.91 -2.62 11.18
CA GLY A 156 21.43 -1.29 10.85
C GLY A 156 19.94 -1.26 10.61
N SER A 157 19.42 -0.10 10.21
CA SER A 157 18.01 0.10 9.91
C SER A 157 17.82 0.45 8.44
N LYS A 158 16.83 -0.18 7.80
CA LYS A 158 16.47 0.03 6.39
C LYS A 158 15.09 0.66 6.30
N ALA A 159 14.93 1.66 5.44
CA ALA A 159 13.63 2.23 5.10
C ALA A 159 13.08 1.57 3.83
N ILE A 160 11.80 1.19 3.88
CA ILE A 160 11.09 0.55 2.78
C ILE A 160 9.78 1.28 2.46
N GLU A 161 9.33 1.13 1.23
CA GLU A 161 8.04 1.61 0.78
C GLU A 161 6.91 0.84 1.49
N PRO A 162 5.96 1.51 2.16
CA PRO A 162 4.89 0.83 2.89
C PRO A 162 3.93 0.03 2.02
N THR A 163 3.81 0.38 0.74
CA THR A 163 2.78 -0.18 -0.14
C THR A 163 3.22 -1.42 -0.91
N ASP A 164 4.53 -1.59 -1.14
CA ASP A 164 5.06 -2.72 -1.90
C ASP A 164 6.30 -3.37 -1.28
N PHE A 165 6.78 -2.84 -0.15
CA PHE A 165 7.96 -3.29 0.62
C PHE A 165 9.28 -3.20 -0.12
N SER A 166 9.34 -2.46 -1.24
CA SER A 166 10.59 -2.21 -1.93
C SER A 166 11.58 -1.42 -1.04
N TYR A 167 12.84 -1.81 -1.07
CA TYR A 167 13.93 -1.09 -0.41
C TYR A 167 14.03 0.33 -0.99
N MET A 168 14.08 1.31 -0.12
CA MET A 168 14.24 2.71 -0.53
C MET A 168 15.64 3.22 -0.23
N MET A 169 16.10 3.05 1.01
CA MET A 169 17.40 3.56 1.44
C MET A 169 17.82 2.95 2.79
N ASP A 170 19.09 3.06 3.12
CA ASP A 170 19.53 2.87 4.50
C ASP A 170 19.03 4.04 5.36
N PHE A 171 18.48 3.73 6.53
CA PHE A 171 17.89 4.77 7.37
C PHE A 171 18.90 5.82 7.84
N SER A 172 20.19 5.49 7.81
CA SER A 172 21.30 6.42 8.05
C SER A 172 21.29 7.62 7.09
N GLU A 173 20.76 7.47 5.86
CA GLU A 173 20.67 8.54 4.89
C GLU A 173 19.66 9.64 5.29
N MET A 174 18.76 9.32 6.23
CA MET A 174 17.83 10.26 6.82
C MET A 174 18.46 11.23 7.85
N PHE A 175 19.77 11.24 8.00
CA PHE A 175 20.49 12.09 8.95
C PHE A 175 21.46 13.03 8.24
N TYR A 176 21.66 14.23 8.79
CA TYR A 176 22.77 15.06 8.39
C TYR A 176 24.10 14.50 8.90
N PHE A 177 24.08 13.88 10.08
CA PHE A 177 25.22 13.22 10.70
C PHE A 177 24.73 11.89 11.26
N ALA A 178 24.79 10.86 10.43
CA ALA A 178 24.29 9.55 10.80
C ALA A 178 25.07 8.94 11.97
N PRO A 179 24.38 8.35 12.95
CA PRO A 179 25.03 7.46 13.93
C PRO A 179 25.51 6.17 13.25
N ASP A 180 26.60 5.61 13.74
CA ASP A 180 27.15 4.35 13.25
C ASP A 180 27.37 3.39 14.45
N PRO A 181 26.75 2.18 14.42
CA PRO A 181 25.72 1.73 13.50
C PRO A 181 24.41 2.50 13.68
N CYS A 182 23.61 2.63 12.61
CA CYS A 182 22.29 3.27 12.66
C CYS A 182 21.21 2.23 12.99
N VAL A 183 21.09 1.86 14.27
CA VAL A 183 20.11 0.87 14.76
C VAL A 183 19.02 1.59 15.53
N MET A 184 17.80 1.64 14.95
CA MET A 184 16.66 2.29 15.59
C MET A 184 16.11 1.43 16.72
N GLU A 185 15.95 2.02 17.89
CA GLU A 185 15.39 1.40 19.09
C GLU A 185 13.96 1.83 19.36
N CYS A 186 13.62 3.05 18.99
CA CYS A 186 12.29 3.63 19.20
C CYS A 186 12.00 4.72 18.18
N LEU A 187 10.73 4.91 17.89
CA LEU A 187 10.20 6.03 17.12
C LEU A 187 8.95 6.56 17.82
N CYS A 188 8.86 7.86 18.01
CA CYS A 188 7.66 8.49 18.51
C CYS A 188 7.41 9.84 17.80
N LYS A 189 6.14 10.23 17.78
CA LYS A 189 5.68 11.53 17.26
C LYS A 189 5.03 12.33 18.37
N ASN A 190 5.13 13.63 18.31
CA ASN A 190 4.35 14.47 19.21
C ASN A 190 2.83 14.35 18.89
N MET A 191 2.01 14.81 19.82
CA MET A 191 0.53 14.74 19.70
C MET A 191 -0.01 15.47 18.46
N TYR A 192 0.71 16.44 17.93
CA TYR A 192 0.32 17.25 16.77
C TYR A 192 0.92 16.74 15.45
N GLY A 193 1.79 15.70 15.51
CA GLY A 193 2.37 15.06 14.33
C GLY A 193 3.47 15.82 13.61
N PHE A 194 3.90 16.98 14.12
CA PHE A 194 4.92 17.80 13.47
C PHE A 194 6.35 17.45 13.87
N ASP A 195 6.57 16.97 15.10
CA ASP A 195 7.87 16.53 15.57
C ASP A 195 7.93 15.01 15.63
N GLU A 196 8.94 14.46 15.03
CA GLU A 196 9.24 13.04 15.10
C GLU A 196 10.60 12.84 15.79
N TYR A 197 10.63 11.94 16.75
CA TYR A 197 11.80 11.61 17.54
C TYR A 197 12.17 10.16 17.31
N VAL A 198 13.46 9.89 17.15
CA VAL A 198 14.00 8.52 17.11
C VAL A 198 15.08 8.34 18.15
N ILE A 199 15.13 7.14 18.73
CA ILE A 199 16.23 6.72 19.59
C ILE A 199 17.10 5.76 18.79
N ILE A 200 18.38 6.08 18.68
CA ILE A 200 19.39 5.28 18.01
C ILE A 200 20.62 5.21 18.91
N ASN A 201 21.02 4.00 19.27
CA ASN A 201 22.16 3.75 20.16
C ASN A 201 22.03 4.54 21.48
N GLY A 202 20.84 4.56 22.10
CA GLY A 202 20.55 5.28 23.34
C GLY A 202 20.58 6.81 23.21
N ARG A 203 20.57 7.38 22.01
CA ARG A 203 20.61 8.82 21.76
C ARG A 203 19.36 9.27 21.02
N VAL A 204 18.83 10.43 21.40
CA VAL A 204 17.63 11.02 20.79
C VAL A 204 18.01 11.93 19.64
N TYR A 205 17.33 11.74 18.53
CA TYR A 205 17.38 12.62 17.36
C TYR A 205 15.97 13.08 17.04
N ASN A 206 15.82 14.27 16.49
CA ASN A 206 14.51 14.76 16.07
C ASN A 206 14.56 15.33 14.66
N ARG A 207 13.40 15.33 14.01
CA ARG A 207 13.13 16.11 12.81
C ARG A 207 11.78 16.80 12.95
N TYR A 208 11.69 17.98 12.34
CA TYR A 208 10.45 18.74 12.31
C TYR A 208 9.81 18.63 10.94
N LEU A 209 8.62 18.03 10.89
CA LEU A 209 7.88 17.73 9.68
C LEU A 209 6.98 18.92 9.25
N SER A 210 7.43 20.18 9.38
CA SER A 210 6.60 21.32 9.01
C SER A 210 6.60 21.53 7.49
N PHE A 211 5.44 21.89 6.95
CA PHE A 211 5.09 22.54 5.67
C PHE A 211 6.15 22.63 4.55
N VAL A 212 7.22 21.87 4.62
CA VAL A 212 8.26 21.77 3.59
C VAL A 212 7.84 20.66 2.65
N GLU A 213 7.70 20.94 1.38
CA GLU A 213 7.42 19.99 0.30
C GLU A 213 8.56 18.97 0.08
N ASP A 214 9.41 18.75 1.08
CA ASP A 214 10.50 17.79 1.00
C ASP A 214 10.06 16.45 1.60
N MET A 215 9.94 15.45 0.76
CA MET A 215 9.56 14.09 1.17
C MET A 215 10.51 13.47 2.20
N PHE A 216 11.74 13.98 2.30
CA PHE A 216 12.82 13.41 3.12
C PHE A 216 13.50 14.47 3.99
N VAL A 217 12.73 15.14 4.86
CA VAL A 217 13.32 15.99 5.88
C VAL A 217 14.24 15.16 6.76
N LYS A 218 15.51 15.55 6.82
CA LYS A 218 16.54 14.84 7.59
C LYS A 218 16.44 15.14 9.07
N TYR A 219 16.86 14.17 9.86
CA TYR A 219 17.03 14.35 11.30
C TYR A 219 18.18 15.30 11.61
N ASP A 220 17.94 16.19 12.55
CA ASP A 220 18.94 17.09 13.09
C ASP A 220 20.02 16.32 13.88
N PRO A 221 21.17 16.97 14.16
CA PRO A 221 22.14 16.41 15.09
C PRO A 221 21.49 16.01 16.41
N GLN A 222 22.14 15.09 17.13
CA GLN A 222 21.66 14.59 18.41
C GLN A 222 21.17 15.74 19.32
N VAL A 223 19.95 15.56 19.85
CA VAL A 223 19.42 16.47 20.88
C VAL A 223 20.32 16.44 22.10
N LYS A 224 20.80 17.60 22.52
CA LYS A 224 21.65 17.70 23.71
C LYS A 224 20.80 17.69 24.97
N GLY A 225 21.12 16.85 25.93
CA GLY A 225 20.44 16.73 27.23
C GLY A 225 20.89 15.48 27.96
N ASP A 226 20.59 15.44 29.24
CA ASP A 226 20.71 14.23 30.04
C ASP A 226 19.35 13.51 29.90
N TYR A 227 19.35 12.34 29.30
CA TYR A 227 18.19 11.48 29.18
C TYR A 227 18.33 10.38 30.24
N GLU A 228 17.53 10.44 31.28
CA GLU A 228 17.35 9.39 32.27
C GLU A 228 16.09 8.58 32.02
#